data_65a8aab2138b05fb5dfd5a7138acc5f7
#
_entry.id   65a8aab2138b05fb5dfd5a7138acc5f7
#
_cell.length_a   1.000
_cell.length_b   1.000
_cell.length_c   1.000
_cell.angle_alpha   90.00
_cell.angle_beta   90.00
_cell.angle_gamma   90.00
#
_symmetry.space_group_name_H-M   'P 1'
#
loop_
_entity.id
_entity.type
_entity.pdbx_description
1 polymer ?
#
loop_
_entity_poly.entity_id
_entity_poly.type
_entity_poly.pdbx_seq_one_letter_code
_entity_poly.pdbx_strand_id
1 'polypeptide(L)'
;MKTRRCTAAAAGVAAAAAAYCHPICGKVIKENQHGWKVIHVHGTAYERGFAHGFLLYKEIAKLQQRYPFLVKQQHDAIHNPIIKETIQPIVQTHFPEIYEEIEGIAAGATARGVSVTADFLLAWNLHSSISPLLTPPKDKCSAFIATGNATQSGEIVMGHTTHDIFPEAQLYNIILFMTPKKGHPFVMQTGPGLVASVTDWFLCSTGIIGCETTIFGTNYEPHFGYPFFCRIRKAMQYATSLNEYADIMKHNSAGDYACSWLFGNINTNEIMLCEIGLKESNIQTTRNGIYYGMNSAIDHDIRTKETSDQTWNDPSKSTGARAQRLNELLYDTYYGNISATNAKRILADHYDVFLRKDAPNNRSICRHTENNNETGDKAHYLYGCTDGKVTTSALAKTLSFFARFGSACGRPFSIKHHIRKYPKYKPWEPYTDDFVSLPWTQITPATSRKRKTQRRREN
;
A
#
# COMPACT_ATOMS: atom_id res chain seq x y z
N MET A 1 51.08 35.82 -9.11
CA MET A 1 49.83 35.58 -9.83
C MET A 1 49.31 34.19 -9.47
N LYS A 2 48.35 34.11 -8.55
CA LYS A 2 47.65 32.84 -8.18
C LYS A 2 46.24 32.94 -8.71
N THR A 3 45.94 32.24 -9.78
CA THR A 3 44.60 32.12 -10.36
C THR A 3 43.79 31.11 -9.59
N ARG A 4 42.63 31.55 -9.14
CA ARG A 4 41.59 30.77 -8.45
C ARG A 4 40.97 29.76 -9.41
N ARG A 5 41.02 28.49 -9.08
CA ARG A 5 40.10 27.48 -9.61
C ARG A 5 38.87 27.49 -8.74
N CYS A 6 37.78 28.10 -9.19
CA CYS A 6 36.45 27.89 -8.63
C CYS A 6 35.88 26.56 -9.15
N THR A 7 35.45 25.73 -8.26
CA THR A 7 34.93 24.37 -8.48
C THR A 7 33.57 24.41 -9.18
N ALA A 8 33.47 23.76 -10.33
CA ALA A 8 32.25 23.63 -11.14
C ALA A 8 31.07 22.90 -10.47
N ALA A 9 31.27 22.32 -9.28
CA ALA A 9 30.23 21.60 -8.54
C ALA A 9 29.19 22.51 -7.85
N ALA A 10 29.56 23.76 -7.52
CA ALA A 10 28.62 24.68 -6.84
C ALA A 10 27.68 25.41 -7.82
N ALA A 11 28.03 25.50 -9.11
CA ALA A 11 27.19 26.16 -10.11
C ALA A 11 25.97 25.34 -10.56
N GLY A 12 26.07 24.00 -10.53
CA GLY A 12 24.98 23.12 -10.95
C GLY A 12 23.78 23.12 -9.98
N VAL A 13 24.03 23.18 -8.68
CA VAL A 13 22.98 23.19 -7.65
C VAL A 13 22.24 24.54 -7.61
N ALA A 14 22.96 25.64 -7.82
CA ALA A 14 22.35 26.98 -7.86
C ALA A 14 21.54 27.20 -9.15
N ALA A 15 21.93 26.64 -10.29
CA ALA A 15 21.19 26.72 -11.55
C ALA A 15 19.86 25.92 -11.49
N ALA A 16 19.83 24.75 -10.85
CA ALA A 16 18.62 23.97 -10.66
C ALA A 16 17.63 24.66 -9.70
N ALA A 17 18.10 25.36 -8.66
CA ALA A 17 17.25 26.11 -7.74
C ALA A 17 16.68 27.41 -8.36
N ALA A 18 17.37 28.01 -9.33
CA ALA A 18 16.91 29.23 -10.01
C ALA A 18 15.90 28.99 -11.13
N ALA A 19 15.76 27.74 -11.61
CA ALA A 19 14.86 27.40 -12.72
C ALA A 19 13.39 27.13 -12.31
N TYR A 20 13.08 27.04 -11.02
CA TYR A 20 11.74 26.74 -10.52
C TYR A 20 11.08 27.93 -9.83
N CYS A 21 10.65 28.93 -10.60
CA CYS A 21 9.75 30.00 -10.14
C CYS A 21 8.25 29.60 -10.12
N HIS A 22 7.91 28.32 -10.33
CA HIS A 22 6.52 27.90 -10.28
C HIS A 22 6.12 27.44 -8.86
N PRO A 23 4.90 27.80 -8.39
CA PRO A 23 4.42 27.32 -7.11
C PRO A 23 4.34 25.79 -7.10
N ILE A 24 4.79 25.16 -6.03
CA ILE A 24 4.75 23.70 -5.89
C ILE A 24 3.29 23.25 -5.94
N CYS A 25 2.97 22.37 -6.87
CA CYS A 25 1.64 21.78 -7.08
C CYS A 25 1.30 20.75 -5.99
N GLY A 26 1.46 21.12 -4.73
CA GLY A 26 1.17 20.26 -3.59
C GLY A 26 1.41 20.95 -2.25
N LYS A 27 0.94 20.29 -1.19
CA LYS A 27 1.12 20.72 0.19
C LYS A 27 1.10 19.57 1.17
N VAL A 28 1.76 19.74 2.29
CA VAL A 28 1.56 18.88 3.47
C VAL A 28 0.25 19.32 4.15
N ILE A 29 -0.68 18.37 4.31
CA ILE A 29 -1.93 18.57 5.07
C ILE A 29 -1.65 18.39 6.56
N LYS A 30 -0.94 17.29 6.90
CA LYS A 30 -0.49 16.96 8.25
C LYS A 30 0.90 16.33 8.18
N GLU A 31 1.87 16.93 8.88
CA GLU A 31 3.23 16.39 8.96
C GLU A 31 3.27 15.10 9.77
N ASN A 32 2.48 15.03 10.84
CA ASN A 32 2.28 13.83 11.64
C ASN A 32 0.86 13.80 12.21
N GLN A 33 0.04 12.89 11.69
CA GLN A 33 -1.28 12.60 12.22
C GLN A 33 -1.28 11.18 12.79
N HIS A 34 -0.86 11.04 14.04
CA HIS A 34 -0.70 9.74 14.71
C HIS A 34 0.10 8.75 13.87
N GLY A 35 1.33 9.16 13.48
CA GLY A 35 2.24 8.34 12.67
C GLY A 35 2.08 8.51 11.16
N TRP A 36 0.96 9.05 10.68
CA TRP A 36 0.72 9.29 9.26
C TRP A 36 1.19 10.67 8.82
N LYS A 37 1.91 10.74 7.72
CA LYS A 37 2.15 11.98 6.98
C LYS A 37 1.11 12.08 5.87
N VAL A 38 0.34 13.17 5.89
CA VAL A 38 -0.77 13.38 4.94
C VAL A 38 -0.41 14.52 4.01
N ILE A 39 -0.35 14.24 2.71
CA ILE A 39 -0.02 15.22 1.67
C ILE A 39 -1.11 15.28 0.61
N HIS A 40 -1.15 16.37 -0.13
CA HIS A 40 -1.97 16.54 -1.32
C HIS A 40 -1.09 17.06 -2.45
N VAL A 41 -1.16 16.41 -3.61
CA VAL A 41 -0.50 16.84 -4.84
C VAL A 41 -1.52 16.96 -5.97
N HIS A 42 -1.24 17.86 -6.94
CA HIS A 42 -2.15 18.13 -8.06
C HIS A 42 -1.37 18.55 -9.32
N GLY A 43 -2.06 18.62 -10.46
CA GLY A 43 -1.48 19.13 -11.69
C GLY A 43 -1.18 18.04 -12.73
N THR A 44 -0.26 18.34 -13.66
CA THR A 44 0.28 17.39 -14.65
C THR A 44 1.07 16.28 -13.97
N ALA A 45 1.46 15.25 -14.69
CA ALA A 45 2.25 14.15 -14.17
C ALA A 45 3.55 14.65 -13.53
N TYR A 46 4.32 15.44 -14.25
CA TYR A 46 5.57 16.01 -13.76
C TYR A 46 5.37 16.92 -12.53
N GLU A 47 4.36 17.82 -12.56
CA GLU A 47 4.10 18.76 -11.46
C GLU A 47 3.75 18.03 -10.15
N ARG A 48 2.85 17.02 -10.21
CA ARG A 48 2.50 16.25 -9.01
C ARG A 48 3.64 15.35 -8.54
N GLY A 49 4.43 14.78 -9.49
CA GLY A 49 5.65 14.05 -9.17
C GLY A 49 6.67 14.96 -8.48
N PHE A 50 6.93 16.15 -9.04
CA PHE A 50 7.83 17.12 -8.43
C PHE A 50 7.38 17.52 -7.02
N ALA A 51 6.08 17.78 -6.84
CA ALA A 51 5.53 18.08 -5.52
C ALA A 51 5.70 16.92 -4.54
N HIS A 52 5.47 15.67 -4.97
CA HIS A 52 5.71 14.47 -4.17
C HIS A 52 7.18 14.41 -3.70
N GLY A 53 8.13 14.45 -4.62
CA GLY A 53 9.56 14.40 -4.30
C GLY A 53 10.00 15.56 -3.40
N PHE A 54 9.54 16.78 -3.69
CA PHE A 54 9.84 17.98 -2.92
C PHE A 54 9.31 17.92 -1.48
N LEU A 55 8.08 17.41 -1.28
CA LEU A 55 7.44 17.32 0.03
C LEU A 55 7.95 16.13 0.85
N LEU A 56 8.37 15.05 0.20
CA LEU A 56 8.81 13.80 0.84
C LEU A 56 10.31 13.54 0.73
N TYR A 57 11.14 14.58 0.50
CA TYR A 57 12.58 14.41 0.32
C TYR A 57 13.27 13.71 1.50
N LYS A 58 12.81 13.96 2.74
CA LYS A 58 13.36 13.30 3.94
C LYS A 58 13.03 11.82 3.98
N GLU A 59 11.81 11.47 3.60
CA GLU A 59 11.32 10.10 3.52
C GLU A 59 12.02 9.34 2.38
N ILE A 60 12.30 10.01 1.24
CA ILE A 60 13.10 9.45 0.13
C ILE A 60 14.55 9.22 0.57
N ALA A 61 15.17 10.15 1.33
CA ALA A 61 16.50 9.93 1.90
C ALA A 61 16.51 8.73 2.86
N LYS A 62 15.47 8.57 3.69
CA LYS A 62 15.30 7.41 4.57
C LYS A 62 15.14 6.10 3.80
N LEU A 63 14.39 6.12 2.68
CA LEU A 63 14.28 4.99 1.77
C LEU A 63 15.66 4.59 1.23
N GLN A 64 16.44 5.55 0.70
CA GLN A 64 17.78 5.28 0.17
C GLN A 64 18.71 4.67 1.25
N GLN A 65 18.62 5.14 2.49
CA GLN A 65 19.38 4.60 3.61
C GLN A 65 18.98 3.13 3.93
N ARG A 66 17.68 2.81 3.85
CA ARG A 66 17.16 1.48 4.16
C ARG A 66 17.28 0.50 3.00
N TYR A 67 17.26 0.98 1.77
CA TYR A 67 17.20 0.16 0.57
C TYR A 67 18.27 -0.95 0.51
N PRO A 68 19.55 -0.69 0.79
CA PRO A 68 20.57 -1.75 0.77
C PRO A 68 20.33 -2.87 1.79
N PHE A 69 19.64 -2.56 2.90
CA PHE A 69 19.23 -3.56 3.87
C PHE A 69 18.02 -4.35 3.36
N LEU A 70 17.00 -3.67 2.80
CA LEU A 70 15.80 -4.31 2.27
C LEU A 70 16.15 -5.30 1.14
N VAL A 71 17.04 -4.91 0.25
CA VAL A 71 17.54 -5.75 -0.85
C VAL A 71 18.18 -7.05 -0.35
N LYS A 72 18.97 -7.00 0.74
CA LYS A 72 19.53 -8.22 1.35
C LYS A 72 18.48 -9.15 1.92
N GLN A 73 17.31 -8.61 2.31
CA GLN A 73 16.19 -9.40 2.84
C GLN A 73 15.28 -9.94 1.74
N GLN A 74 15.29 -9.32 0.56
CA GLN A 74 14.39 -9.65 -0.53
C GLN A 74 15.16 -9.89 -1.83
N HIS A 75 15.43 -8.87 -2.65
CA HIS A 75 16.22 -8.95 -3.89
C HIS A 75 16.59 -7.57 -4.41
N ASP A 76 17.71 -7.50 -5.15
CA ASP A 76 18.19 -6.25 -5.76
C ASP A 76 17.50 -5.97 -7.10
N ALA A 77 16.44 -5.16 -7.03
CA ALA A 77 15.74 -4.72 -8.23
C ALA A 77 16.54 -3.66 -9.02
N ILE A 78 17.29 -2.78 -8.35
CA ILE A 78 17.98 -1.65 -9.02
C ILE A 78 19.05 -2.14 -9.98
N HIS A 79 19.80 -3.17 -9.63
CA HIS A 79 20.88 -3.69 -10.46
C HIS A 79 20.42 -4.81 -11.39
N ASN A 80 19.12 -5.12 -11.44
CA ASN A 80 18.62 -6.13 -12.35
C ASN A 80 18.51 -5.54 -13.78
N PRO A 81 19.28 -6.06 -14.77
CA PRO A 81 19.29 -5.53 -16.13
C PRO A 81 17.92 -5.60 -16.81
N ILE A 82 17.06 -6.55 -16.45
CA ILE A 82 15.71 -6.71 -16.98
C ILE A 82 14.88 -5.42 -16.79
N ILE A 83 15.09 -4.69 -15.69
CA ILE A 83 14.35 -3.43 -15.45
C ILE A 83 14.69 -2.42 -16.54
N LYS A 84 15.96 -2.18 -16.79
CA LYS A 84 16.41 -1.17 -17.73
C LYS A 84 16.19 -1.58 -19.19
N GLU A 85 16.45 -2.84 -19.51
CA GLU A 85 16.44 -3.33 -20.88
C GLU A 85 15.05 -3.73 -21.37
N THR A 86 14.17 -4.14 -20.48
CA THR A 86 12.85 -4.67 -20.84
C THR A 86 11.68 -3.87 -20.26
N ILE A 87 11.67 -3.66 -18.95
CA ILE A 87 10.48 -3.09 -18.28
C ILE A 87 10.41 -1.58 -18.45
N GLN A 88 11.52 -0.86 -18.35
CA GLN A 88 11.54 0.59 -18.51
C GLN A 88 11.00 1.04 -19.89
N PRO A 89 11.39 0.43 -21.04
CA PRO A 89 10.79 0.74 -22.34
C PRO A 89 9.27 0.50 -22.38
N ILE A 90 8.79 -0.56 -21.72
CA ILE A 90 7.34 -0.82 -21.63
C ILE A 90 6.63 0.32 -20.88
N VAL A 91 7.16 0.74 -19.72
CA VAL A 91 6.57 1.82 -18.92
C VAL A 91 6.62 3.15 -19.68
N GLN A 92 7.74 3.49 -20.31
CA GLN A 92 7.88 4.71 -21.10
C GLN A 92 6.92 4.77 -22.30
N THR A 93 6.71 3.64 -22.98
CA THR A 93 5.88 3.57 -24.19
C THR A 93 4.38 3.55 -23.87
N HIS A 94 3.97 2.75 -22.88
CA HIS A 94 2.56 2.47 -22.62
C HIS A 94 1.98 3.24 -21.42
N PHE A 95 2.86 3.80 -20.58
CA PHE A 95 2.50 4.58 -19.39
C PHE A 95 3.34 5.85 -19.25
N PRO A 96 3.48 6.67 -20.33
CA PRO A 96 4.37 7.84 -20.32
C PRO A 96 4.04 8.82 -19.20
N GLU A 97 2.76 8.98 -18.85
CA GLU A 97 2.31 9.82 -17.74
C GLU A 97 2.86 9.34 -16.38
N ILE A 98 2.92 8.02 -16.17
CA ILE A 98 3.47 7.45 -14.93
C ILE A 98 4.98 7.63 -14.88
N TYR A 99 5.67 7.43 -16.01
CA TYR A 99 7.11 7.62 -16.07
C TYR A 99 7.50 9.10 -15.85
N GLU A 100 6.77 10.04 -16.47
CA GLU A 100 6.92 11.49 -16.26
C GLU A 100 6.71 11.88 -14.78
N GLU A 101 5.77 11.24 -14.07
CA GLU A 101 5.57 11.45 -12.64
C GLU A 101 6.78 10.96 -11.83
N ILE A 102 7.37 9.81 -12.18
CA ILE A 102 8.59 9.29 -11.54
C ILE A 102 9.79 10.24 -11.77
N GLU A 103 9.95 10.77 -12.98
CA GLU A 103 10.98 11.79 -13.27
C GLU A 103 10.76 13.06 -12.45
N GLY A 104 9.50 13.49 -12.31
CA GLY A 104 9.13 14.60 -11.45
C GLY A 104 9.52 14.36 -9.99
N ILE A 105 9.27 13.15 -9.45
CA ILE A 105 9.65 12.80 -8.06
C ILE A 105 11.15 12.93 -7.87
N ALA A 106 11.96 12.40 -8.80
CA ALA A 106 13.41 12.51 -8.76
C ALA A 106 13.88 13.97 -8.75
N ALA A 107 13.32 14.78 -9.64
CA ALA A 107 13.63 16.21 -9.73
C ALA A 107 13.25 16.98 -8.46
N GLY A 108 12.06 16.70 -7.89
CA GLY A 108 11.56 17.34 -6.67
C GLY A 108 12.44 17.04 -5.45
N ALA A 109 12.85 15.78 -5.25
CA ALA A 109 13.75 15.37 -4.18
C ALA A 109 15.14 16.02 -4.35
N THR A 110 15.67 16.04 -5.58
CA THR A 110 16.94 16.66 -5.91
C THR A 110 16.93 18.17 -5.64
N ALA A 111 15.84 18.86 -5.92
CA ALA A 111 15.66 20.28 -5.58
C ALA A 111 15.71 20.57 -4.07
N ARG A 112 15.53 19.54 -3.23
CA ARG A 112 15.67 19.60 -1.78
C ARG A 112 17.02 19.02 -1.27
N GLY A 113 17.98 18.75 -2.17
CA GLY A 113 19.30 18.26 -1.83
C GLY A 113 19.40 16.74 -1.63
N VAL A 114 18.36 15.98 -1.98
CA VAL A 114 18.37 14.51 -1.96
C VAL A 114 18.52 14.00 -3.39
N SER A 115 19.75 13.60 -3.74
CA SER A 115 20.04 13.05 -5.07
C SER A 115 19.44 11.66 -5.21
N VAL A 116 18.48 11.53 -6.11
CA VAL A 116 17.81 10.26 -6.47
C VAL A 116 17.51 10.26 -7.97
N THR A 117 17.69 9.12 -8.63
CA THR A 117 17.43 9.00 -10.07
C THR A 117 16.03 8.43 -10.35
N ALA A 118 15.51 8.72 -11.53
CA ALA A 118 14.27 8.10 -12.00
C ALA A 118 14.42 6.57 -12.11
N ASP A 119 15.58 6.06 -12.50
CA ASP A 119 15.86 4.62 -12.57
C ASP A 119 15.75 3.96 -11.18
N PHE A 120 16.31 4.60 -10.13
CA PHE A 120 16.15 4.11 -8.76
C PHE A 120 14.68 4.06 -8.35
N LEU A 121 13.92 5.12 -8.62
CA LEU A 121 12.49 5.19 -8.27
C LEU A 121 11.66 4.21 -9.09
N LEU A 122 11.98 4.00 -10.37
CA LEU A 122 11.32 2.97 -11.18
C LEU A 122 11.56 1.58 -10.59
N ALA A 123 12.81 1.25 -10.24
CA ALA A 123 13.16 -0.02 -9.60
C ALA A 123 12.44 -0.19 -8.24
N TRP A 124 12.31 0.89 -7.46
CA TRP A 124 11.55 0.89 -6.22
C TRP A 124 10.04 0.63 -6.45
N ASN A 125 9.43 1.24 -7.48
CA ASN A 125 8.04 0.94 -7.85
C ASN A 125 7.84 -0.50 -8.36
N LEU A 126 8.89 -1.11 -8.90
CA LEU A 126 8.90 -2.50 -9.38
C LEU A 126 9.29 -3.52 -8.30
N HIS A 127 9.67 -3.07 -7.10
CA HIS A 127 10.17 -3.95 -6.05
C HIS A 127 9.21 -5.11 -5.74
N SER A 128 7.91 -4.84 -5.63
CA SER A 128 6.90 -5.87 -5.43
C SER A 128 6.63 -6.73 -6.68
N SER A 129 6.88 -6.21 -7.89
CA SER A 129 6.75 -6.94 -9.16
C SER A 129 7.89 -7.92 -9.41
N ILE A 130 9.09 -7.57 -8.97
CA ILE A 130 10.31 -8.36 -9.24
C ILE A 130 10.58 -9.36 -8.12
N SER A 131 10.18 -9.05 -6.91
CA SER A 131 10.31 -9.98 -5.78
C SER A 131 9.75 -11.37 -6.08
N PRO A 132 8.57 -11.53 -6.71
CA PRO A 132 8.05 -12.83 -7.11
C PRO A 132 8.89 -13.59 -8.14
N LEU A 133 9.65 -12.88 -8.99
CA LEU A 133 10.58 -13.49 -9.95
C LEU A 133 11.71 -14.27 -9.29
N LEU A 134 12.04 -13.90 -8.07
CA LEU A 134 13.28 -14.30 -7.42
C LEU A 134 13.02 -15.12 -6.14
N THR A 135 11.87 -14.90 -5.47
CA THR A 135 11.38 -15.72 -4.35
C THR A 135 9.86 -15.75 -4.33
N PRO A 136 9.24 -16.86 -3.93
CA PRO A 136 7.80 -16.91 -3.73
C PRO A 136 7.33 -15.79 -2.80
N PRO A 137 6.27 -15.04 -3.17
CA PRO A 137 5.74 -13.99 -2.33
C PRO A 137 5.32 -14.55 -0.97
N LYS A 138 5.53 -13.77 0.09
CA LYS A 138 5.07 -14.11 1.44
C LYS A 138 3.61 -13.69 1.60
N ASP A 139 2.88 -14.36 2.50
CA ASP A 139 1.54 -13.96 2.89
C ASP A 139 1.59 -12.59 3.61
N LYS A 140 0.91 -11.54 3.07
CA LYS A 140 1.13 -10.14 3.49
C LYS A 140 -0.03 -9.47 4.25
N CYS A 141 -1.29 -9.79 3.97
CA CYS A 141 -2.42 -8.95 4.39
C CYS A 141 -3.59 -9.77 4.93
N SER A 142 -4.54 -9.09 5.60
CA SER A 142 -5.90 -9.59 5.82
C SER A 142 -6.89 -8.48 5.45
N ALA A 143 -7.94 -8.82 4.71
CA ALA A 143 -8.91 -7.86 4.23
C ALA A 143 -10.31 -8.43 4.15
N PHE A 144 -11.31 -7.56 4.18
CA PHE A 144 -12.69 -7.90 3.84
C PHE A 144 -13.44 -6.68 3.30
N ILE A 145 -14.49 -6.97 2.52
CA ILE A 145 -15.48 -6.00 2.08
C ILE A 145 -16.87 -6.62 2.19
N ALA A 146 -17.83 -5.87 2.70
CA ALA A 146 -19.19 -6.35 2.96
C ALA A 146 -20.21 -5.31 2.53
N THR A 147 -21.41 -5.76 2.15
CA THR A 147 -22.54 -4.91 1.74
C THR A 147 -23.90 -5.62 1.98
N GLY A 148 -24.98 -4.88 1.86
CA GLY A 148 -26.34 -5.40 2.00
C GLY A 148 -26.63 -5.92 3.42
N ASN A 149 -27.25 -7.08 3.52
CA ASN A 149 -27.65 -7.69 4.80
C ASN A 149 -26.49 -8.01 5.74
N ALA A 150 -25.26 -8.03 5.25
CA ALA A 150 -24.08 -8.29 6.08
C ALA A 150 -23.68 -7.08 6.93
N THR A 151 -24.06 -5.87 6.53
CA THR A 151 -23.65 -4.63 7.20
C THR A 151 -24.79 -3.98 7.97
N GLN A 152 -24.45 -3.26 9.03
CA GLN A 152 -25.44 -2.58 9.88
C GLN A 152 -26.25 -1.52 9.12
N SER A 153 -25.65 -0.86 8.14
CA SER A 153 -26.29 0.21 7.36
C SER A 153 -26.87 -0.27 6.02
N GLY A 154 -26.63 -1.51 5.60
CA GLY A 154 -26.88 -1.97 4.25
C GLY A 154 -25.90 -1.42 3.20
N GLU A 155 -25.03 -0.46 3.56
CA GLU A 155 -24.00 0.12 2.68
C GLU A 155 -22.65 -0.58 2.85
N ILE A 156 -21.71 -0.31 1.93
CA ILE A 156 -20.38 -0.95 1.94
C ILE A 156 -19.58 -0.57 3.18
N VAL A 157 -18.95 -1.59 3.78
CA VAL A 157 -17.90 -1.49 4.80
C VAL A 157 -16.69 -2.28 4.31
N MET A 158 -15.50 -1.66 4.30
CA MET A 158 -14.24 -2.28 3.89
C MET A 158 -13.20 -2.12 4.98
N GLY A 159 -12.45 -3.20 5.25
CA GLY A 159 -11.37 -3.25 6.22
C GLY A 159 -10.15 -3.98 5.69
N HIS A 160 -8.95 -3.47 6.03
CA HIS A 160 -7.66 -4.01 5.59
C HIS A 160 -6.57 -3.83 6.64
N THR A 161 -5.66 -4.79 6.75
CA THR A 161 -4.39 -4.68 7.47
C THR A 161 -3.23 -5.07 6.56
N THR A 162 -2.17 -4.27 6.56
CA THR A 162 -0.91 -4.63 5.91
C THR A 162 -0.06 -5.47 6.85
N HIS A 163 0.48 -6.58 6.35
CA HIS A 163 1.51 -7.36 7.03
C HIS A 163 2.80 -7.32 6.20
N ASP A 164 3.87 -6.83 6.80
CA ASP A 164 5.16 -6.78 6.12
C ASP A 164 6.32 -6.77 7.13
N ILE A 165 7.58 -6.80 6.61
CA ILE A 165 8.76 -6.59 7.44
C ILE A 165 8.75 -5.16 7.98
N PHE A 166 9.06 -5.01 9.26
CA PHE A 166 8.93 -3.71 9.95
C PHE A 166 9.74 -2.59 9.32
N PRO A 167 11.02 -2.77 8.91
CA PRO A 167 11.79 -1.70 8.27
C PRO A 167 11.19 -1.15 6.98
N GLU A 168 10.55 -2.01 6.19
CA GLU A 168 9.89 -1.63 4.94
C GLU A 168 8.54 -0.98 5.20
N ALA A 169 7.69 -1.66 5.98
CA ALA A 169 6.34 -1.19 6.29
C ALA A 169 6.32 0.20 6.96
N GLN A 170 7.36 0.55 7.71
CA GLN A 170 7.51 1.87 8.31
C GLN A 170 7.75 3.00 7.31
N LEU A 171 8.03 2.67 6.04
CA LEU A 171 8.07 3.64 4.94
C LEU A 171 6.66 3.90 4.36
N TYR A 172 5.68 3.06 4.63
CA TYR A 172 4.33 3.13 4.06
C TYR A 172 3.37 3.99 4.90
N ASN A 173 3.89 4.95 5.64
CA ASN A 173 3.13 5.86 6.50
C ASN A 173 2.67 7.15 5.77
N ILE A 174 2.58 7.11 4.46
CA ILE A 174 2.16 8.24 3.64
C ILE A 174 0.72 8.07 3.18
N ILE A 175 -0.11 9.07 3.46
CA ILE A 175 -1.44 9.20 2.86
C ILE A 175 -1.38 10.31 1.82
N LEU A 176 -1.60 9.93 0.57
CA LEU A 176 -1.48 10.82 -0.58
C LEU A 176 -2.86 11.09 -1.18
N PHE A 177 -3.35 12.33 -1.05
CA PHE A 177 -4.46 12.85 -1.84
C PHE A 177 -3.92 13.34 -3.17
N MET A 178 -4.50 12.86 -4.27
CA MET A 178 -4.08 13.15 -5.64
C MET A 178 -5.22 13.83 -6.40
N THR A 179 -4.93 14.97 -7.02
CA THR A 179 -5.85 15.63 -7.96
C THR A 179 -5.14 15.81 -9.30
N PRO A 180 -5.19 14.78 -10.18
CA PRO A 180 -4.52 14.84 -11.47
C PRO A 180 -5.21 15.85 -12.40
N LYS A 181 -4.45 16.45 -13.33
CA LYS A 181 -5.00 17.33 -14.38
C LYS A 181 -5.91 16.56 -15.35
N LYS A 182 -5.63 15.26 -15.56
CA LYS A 182 -6.45 14.33 -16.36
C LYS A 182 -6.87 13.17 -15.49
N GLY A 183 -8.10 12.67 -15.62
CA GLY A 183 -8.67 11.61 -14.81
C GLY A 183 -9.28 12.12 -13.50
N HIS A 184 -9.48 11.23 -12.54
CA HIS A 184 -10.27 11.46 -11.34
C HIS A 184 -9.40 11.61 -10.10
N PRO A 185 -9.77 12.49 -9.14
CA PRO A 185 -9.13 12.56 -7.83
C PRO A 185 -9.27 11.24 -7.06
N PHE A 186 -8.24 10.92 -6.28
CA PHE A 186 -8.25 9.76 -5.39
C PHE A 186 -7.36 10.00 -4.17
N VAL A 187 -7.51 9.16 -3.18
CA VAL A 187 -6.59 9.04 -2.03
C VAL A 187 -6.07 7.62 -1.95
N MET A 188 -4.79 7.46 -1.60
CA MET A 188 -4.17 6.16 -1.38
C MET A 188 -3.21 6.20 -0.20
N GLN A 189 -3.01 5.04 0.43
CA GLN A 189 -1.83 4.81 1.24
C GLN A 189 -0.66 4.46 0.32
N THR A 190 0.51 5.03 0.57
CA THR A 190 1.70 4.81 -0.26
C THR A 190 2.99 4.97 0.55
N GLY A 191 4.12 4.86 -0.12
CA GLY A 191 5.45 5.13 0.41
C GLY A 191 6.17 6.23 -0.35
N PRO A 192 7.34 6.68 0.14
CA PRO A 192 8.13 7.70 -0.53
C PRO A 192 8.61 7.20 -1.90
N GLY A 193 8.37 8.01 -2.94
CA GLY A 193 8.78 7.68 -4.31
C GLY A 193 7.87 6.69 -5.05
N LEU A 194 6.81 6.19 -4.44
CA LEU A 194 5.86 5.29 -5.08
C LEU A 194 4.73 6.05 -5.74
N VAL A 195 4.37 5.67 -6.95
CA VAL A 195 3.28 6.28 -7.74
C VAL A 195 1.95 5.52 -7.61
N ALA A 196 1.98 4.34 -7.01
CA ALA A 196 0.81 3.52 -6.70
C ALA A 196 0.76 3.16 -5.21
N SER A 197 -0.33 2.55 -4.78
CA SER A 197 -0.43 2.00 -3.43
C SER A 197 0.22 0.63 -3.38
N VAL A 198 1.26 0.46 -2.56
CA VAL A 198 1.89 -0.86 -2.29
C VAL A 198 1.16 -1.64 -1.21
N THR A 199 0.34 -0.98 -0.44
CA THR A 199 -0.52 -1.60 0.56
C THR A 199 -1.93 -1.76 0.05
N ASP A 200 -2.12 -1.37 -1.22
CA ASP A 200 -3.31 -1.53 -2.03
C ASP A 200 -4.61 -1.04 -1.35
N TRP A 201 -4.49 0.11 -0.69
CA TRP A 201 -5.60 0.83 -0.07
C TRP A 201 -5.84 2.14 -0.80
N PHE A 202 -7.02 2.29 -1.41
CA PHE A 202 -7.38 3.50 -2.13
C PHE A 202 -8.89 3.78 -2.11
N LEU A 203 -9.25 5.05 -2.30
CA LEU A 203 -10.61 5.54 -2.51
C LEU A 203 -10.57 6.53 -3.68
N CYS A 204 -11.44 6.34 -4.69
CA CYS A 204 -11.54 7.21 -5.86
C CYS A 204 -12.79 8.10 -5.76
N SER A 205 -12.70 9.32 -6.30
CA SER A 205 -13.84 10.25 -6.35
C SER A 205 -14.97 9.76 -7.26
N THR A 206 -14.72 8.76 -8.11
CA THR A 206 -15.73 8.05 -8.91
C THR A 206 -16.64 7.15 -8.07
N GLY A 207 -16.29 6.95 -6.78
CA GLY A 207 -17.00 6.05 -5.89
C GLY A 207 -16.42 4.65 -5.83
N ILE A 208 -15.35 4.36 -6.58
CA ILE A 208 -14.63 3.09 -6.49
C ILE A 208 -13.70 3.13 -5.28
N ILE A 209 -13.75 2.06 -4.48
CA ILE A 209 -12.86 1.84 -3.34
C ILE A 209 -12.21 0.47 -3.48
N GLY A 210 -11.02 0.27 -2.92
CA GLY A 210 -10.36 -1.03 -3.03
C GLY A 210 -9.25 -1.27 -2.02
N CYS A 211 -9.04 -2.56 -1.81
CA CYS A 211 -7.88 -3.13 -1.12
C CYS A 211 -7.57 -4.52 -1.70
N GLU A 212 -6.48 -5.14 -1.24
CA GLU A 212 -6.10 -6.47 -1.72
C GLU A 212 -5.51 -7.36 -0.63
N THR A 213 -5.31 -8.63 -0.99
CA THR A 213 -4.41 -9.54 -0.29
C THR A 213 -3.60 -10.33 -1.32
N THR A 214 -2.29 -10.23 -1.23
CA THR A 214 -1.35 -10.95 -2.11
C THR A 214 -1.59 -12.45 -2.04
N ILE A 215 -1.69 -13.13 -3.18
CA ILE A 215 -1.71 -14.59 -3.26
C ILE A 215 -0.27 -15.09 -3.17
N PHE A 216 0.03 -15.92 -2.15
CA PHE A 216 1.37 -16.45 -1.95
C PHE A 216 1.57 -17.80 -2.64
N GLY A 217 2.84 -18.23 -2.73
CA GLY A 217 3.21 -19.52 -3.26
C GLY A 217 3.02 -19.66 -4.78
N THR A 218 2.93 -18.54 -5.50
CA THR A 218 2.76 -18.55 -6.96
C THR A 218 3.96 -19.15 -7.66
N ASN A 219 3.68 -19.99 -8.66
CA ASN A 219 4.68 -20.61 -9.54
C ASN A 219 5.00 -19.65 -10.69
N TYR A 220 5.78 -18.61 -10.40
CA TYR A 220 6.03 -17.53 -11.34
C TYR A 220 6.81 -18.01 -12.58
N GLU A 221 6.28 -17.61 -13.75
CA GLU A 221 6.97 -17.70 -15.03
C GLU A 221 7.17 -16.28 -15.58
N PRO A 222 8.40 -15.89 -16.00
CA PRO A 222 8.62 -14.55 -16.53
C PRO A 222 7.72 -14.26 -17.73
N HIS A 223 6.90 -13.24 -17.60
CA HIS A 223 6.11 -12.68 -18.69
C HIS A 223 6.22 -11.16 -18.64
N PHE A 224 6.65 -10.54 -19.75
CA PHE A 224 6.90 -9.09 -19.81
C PHE A 224 5.70 -8.35 -20.39
N GLY A 225 4.61 -8.32 -19.60
CA GLY A 225 3.47 -7.47 -19.85
C GLY A 225 3.54 -6.14 -19.07
N TYR A 226 2.38 -5.56 -18.81
CA TYR A 226 2.26 -4.30 -18.07
C TYR A 226 2.44 -4.55 -16.57
N PRO A 227 3.40 -3.86 -15.90
CA PRO A 227 3.61 -4.00 -14.46
C PRO A 227 2.37 -3.65 -13.65
N PHE A 228 2.15 -4.35 -12.52
CA PHE A 228 0.94 -4.15 -11.71
C PHE A 228 0.81 -2.71 -11.19
N PHE A 229 1.91 -2.07 -10.78
CA PHE A 229 1.85 -0.69 -10.28
C PHE A 229 1.36 0.31 -11.33
N CYS A 230 1.66 0.07 -12.61
CA CYS A 230 1.14 0.86 -13.71
C CYS A 230 -0.35 0.61 -13.93
N ARG A 231 -0.77 -0.64 -13.87
CA ARG A 231 -2.17 -1.04 -14.09
C ARG A 231 -3.08 -0.51 -12.98
N ILE A 232 -2.72 -0.72 -11.71
CA ILE A 232 -3.50 -0.20 -10.57
C ILE A 232 -3.52 1.33 -10.55
N ARG A 233 -2.38 1.99 -10.82
CA ARG A 233 -2.34 3.45 -10.89
C ARG A 233 -3.22 4.01 -12.00
N LYS A 234 -3.20 3.41 -13.18
CA LYS A 234 -4.09 3.78 -14.30
C LYS A 234 -5.55 3.56 -13.94
N ALA A 235 -5.88 2.41 -13.32
CA ALA A 235 -7.24 2.10 -12.91
C ALA A 235 -7.76 3.09 -11.86
N MET A 236 -6.99 3.40 -10.80
CA MET A 236 -7.36 4.41 -9.79
C MET A 236 -7.65 5.78 -10.40
N GLN A 237 -6.89 6.18 -11.41
CA GLN A 237 -7.00 7.51 -12.00
C GLN A 237 -8.11 7.63 -13.05
N TYR A 238 -8.45 6.55 -13.77
CA TYR A 238 -9.28 6.64 -14.96
C TYR A 238 -10.56 5.80 -14.91
N ALA A 239 -10.61 4.71 -14.13
CA ALA A 239 -11.79 3.86 -14.10
C ALA A 239 -12.99 4.55 -13.44
N THR A 240 -14.18 4.33 -14.03
CA THR A 240 -15.46 4.88 -13.59
C THR A 240 -16.44 3.79 -13.14
N SER A 241 -16.12 2.52 -13.41
CA SER A 241 -16.90 1.34 -12.99
C SER A 241 -15.99 0.22 -12.50
N LEU A 242 -16.55 -0.75 -11.77
CA LEU A 242 -15.83 -1.93 -11.32
C LEU A 242 -15.32 -2.78 -12.49
N ASN A 243 -16.13 -2.93 -13.54
CA ASN A 243 -15.75 -3.70 -14.72
C ASN A 243 -14.57 -3.03 -15.45
N GLU A 244 -14.63 -1.71 -15.68
CA GLU A 244 -13.52 -0.96 -16.28
C GLU A 244 -12.24 -1.05 -15.44
N TYR A 245 -12.37 -1.01 -14.11
CA TYR A 245 -11.24 -1.18 -13.20
C TYR A 245 -10.61 -2.57 -13.40
N ALA A 246 -11.42 -3.63 -13.36
CA ALA A 246 -10.97 -5.00 -13.53
C ALA A 246 -10.37 -5.24 -14.93
N ASP A 247 -10.93 -4.65 -15.98
CA ASP A 247 -10.41 -4.77 -17.35
C ASP A 247 -9.03 -4.10 -17.48
N ILE A 248 -8.83 -2.92 -16.89
CA ILE A 248 -7.51 -2.28 -16.86
C ILE A 248 -6.51 -3.16 -16.08
N MET A 249 -6.95 -3.76 -14.96
CA MET A 249 -6.08 -4.62 -14.15
C MET A 249 -5.65 -5.92 -14.85
N LYS A 250 -6.52 -6.49 -15.68
CA LYS A 250 -6.25 -7.71 -16.45
C LYS A 250 -5.46 -7.45 -17.72
N HIS A 251 -5.63 -6.27 -18.33
CA HIS A 251 -5.11 -5.97 -19.67
C HIS A 251 -3.59 -6.09 -19.73
N ASN A 252 -3.11 -7.03 -20.56
CA ASN A 252 -1.69 -7.31 -20.77
C ASN A 252 -0.89 -7.42 -19.46
N SER A 253 -1.47 -8.12 -18.47
CA SER A 253 -0.83 -8.32 -17.17
C SER A 253 0.55 -8.94 -17.33
N ALA A 254 1.53 -8.43 -16.61
CA ALA A 254 2.87 -9.04 -16.55
C ALA A 254 2.89 -10.36 -15.77
N GLY A 255 1.78 -10.78 -15.14
CA GLY A 255 1.78 -11.91 -14.21
C GLY A 255 2.72 -11.70 -13.02
N ASP A 256 2.98 -10.46 -12.67
CA ASP A 256 4.01 -10.05 -11.72
C ASP A 256 3.51 -9.95 -10.27
N TYR A 257 2.19 -9.91 -10.08
CA TYR A 257 1.58 -9.75 -8.77
C TYR A 257 0.20 -10.41 -8.71
N ALA A 258 0.15 -11.63 -8.22
CA ALA A 258 -1.10 -12.35 -8.04
C ALA A 258 -1.81 -11.90 -6.75
N CYS A 259 -3.07 -11.50 -6.84
CA CYS A 259 -3.83 -10.90 -5.73
C CYS A 259 -5.30 -11.26 -5.75
N SER A 260 -5.89 -11.35 -4.56
CA SER A 260 -7.34 -11.26 -4.34
C SER A 260 -7.69 -9.79 -4.07
N TRP A 261 -8.12 -9.09 -5.11
CA TRP A 261 -8.56 -7.69 -5.05
C TRP A 261 -10.01 -7.62 -4.57
N LEU A 262 -10.26 -6.78 -3.58
CA LEU A 262 -11.59 -6.49 -3.03
C LEU A 262 -11.96 -5.07 -3.42
N PHE A 263 -12.89 -4.92 -4.36
CA PHE A 263 -13.36 -3.63 -4.84
C PHE A 263 -14.81 -3.37 -4.44
N GLY A 264 -15.17 -2.10 -4.29
CA GLY A 264 -16.54 -1.67 -4.10
C GLY A 264 -16.86 -0.41 -4.89
N ASN A 265 -18.11 -0.29 -5.33
CA ASN A 265 -18.65 0.96 -5.88
C ASN A 265 -19.75 1.47 -4.95
N ILE A 266 -19.46 2.56 -4.23
CA ILE A 266 -20.38 3.12 -3.24
C ILE A 266 -21.63 3.76 -3.85
N ASN A 267 -21.63 4.03 -5.15
CA ASN A 267 -22.79 4.60 -5.85
C ASN A 267 -23.82 3.53 -6.23
N THR A 268 -23.37 2.30 -6.53
CA THR A 268 -24.22 1.17 -6.89
C THR A 268 -24.42 0.18 -5.74
N ASN A 269 -23.72 0.39 -4.63
CA ASN A 269 -23.65 -0.53 -3.47
C ASN A 269 -23.21 -1.95 -3.85
N GLU A 270 -22.37 -2.09 -4.86
CA GLU A 270 -21.86 -3.34 -5.39
C GLU A 270 -20.43 -3.58 -4.94
N ILE A 271 -20.11 -4.81 -4.54
CA ILE A 271 -18.77 -5.24 -4.22
C ILE A 271 -18.31 -6.31 -5.20
N MET A 272 -17.00 -6.39 -5.41
CA MET A 272 -16.35 -7.29 -6.35
C MET A 272 -15.16 -7.97 -5.70
N LEU A 273 -15.07 -9.30 -5.83
CA LEU A 273 -13.83 -10.06 -5.72
C LEU A 273 -13.26 -10.18 -7.14
N CYS A 274 -12.07 -9.63 -7.35
CA CYS A 274 -11.33 -9.74 -8.60
C CYS A 274 -10.01 -10.44 -8.29
N GLU A 275 -9.97 -11.75 -8.42
CA GLU A 275 -8.74 -12.50 -8.29
C GLU A 275 -7.99 -12.50 -9.61
N ILE A 276 -6.75 -12.05 -9.56
CA ILE A 276 -5.84 -12.04 -10.70
C ILE A 276 -4.63 -12.88 -10.30
N GLY A 277 -4.49 -14.02 -10.94
CA GLY A 277 -3.34 -14.90 -10.83
C GLY A 277 -2.20 -14.44 -11.76
N LEU A 278 -1.38 -15.36 -12.17
CA LEU A 278 -0.30 -15.12 -13.14
C LEU A 278 -0.86 -15.07 -14.58
N LYS A 279 -1.79 -15.95 -14.89
CA LYS A 279 -2.46 -16.12 -16.21
C LYS A 279 -3.98 -16.14 -16.07
N GLU A 280 -4.49 -16.82 -15.06
CA GLU A 280 -5.92 -16.96 -14.80
C GLU A 280 -6.47 -15.74 -14.05
N SER A 281 -7.77 -15.50 -14.20
CA SER A 281 -8.47 -14.49 -13.41
C SER A 281 -9.91 -14.91 -13.16
N ASN A 282 -10.42 -14.57 -11.97
CA ASN A 282 -11.82 -14.81 -11.60
C ASN A 282 -12.45 -13.53 -11.05
N ILE A 283 -13.66 -13.21 -11.51
CA ILE A 283 -14.41 -12.04 -11.07
C ILE A 283 -15.77 -12.48 -10.57
N GLN A 284 -16.09 -12.06 -9.34
CA GLN A 284 -17.38 -12.26 -8.72
C GLN A 284 -17.91 -10.93 -8.20
N THR A 285 -19.19 -10.65 -8.37
CA THR A 285 -19.83 -9.43 -7.87
C THR A 285 -21.10 -9.75 -7.07
N THR A 286 -21.40 -8.88 -6.11
CA THR A 286 -22.66 -8.97 -5.36
C THR A 286 -23.05 -7.60 -4.81
N ARG A 287 -24.34 -7.41 -4.54
CA ARG A 287 -24.90 -6.27 -3.78
C ARG A 287 -25.42 -6.69 -2.41
N ASN A 288 -25.23 -7.96 -2.04
CA ASN A 288 -25.65 -8.50 -0.77
C ASN A 288 -24.74 -9.66 -0.37
N GLY A 289 -23.70 -9.38 0.41
CA GLY A 289 -22.74 -10.41 0.83
C GLY A 289 -21.40 -9.85 1.31
N ILE A 290 -20.41 -10.74 1.35
CA ILE A 290 -19.07 -10.48 1.88
C ILE A 290 -18.04 -11.15 0.98
N TYR A 291 -16.95 -10.44 0.70
CA TYR A 291 -15.71 -11.02 0.21
C TYR A 291 -14.58 -10.74 1.21
N TYR A 292 -13.64 -11.66 1.35
CA TYR A 292 -12.47 -11.49 2.21
C TYR A 292 -11.24 -12.15 1.58
N GLY A 293 -10.06 -11.75 2.04
CA GLY A 293 -8.78 -12.27 1.58
C GLY A 293 -7.82 -12.47 2.75
N MET A 294 -6.94 -13.46 2.61
CA MET A 294 -5.97 -13.88 3.64
C MET A 294 -4.68 -14.47 3.05
N ASN A 295 -4.36 -14.06 1.81
CA ASN A 295 -3.16 -14.46 1.04
C ASN A 295 -3.22 -15.85 0.38
N SER A 296 -4.38 -16.46 0.28
CA SER A 296 -4.58 -17.66 -0.52
C SER A 296 -5.65 -17.39 -1.56
N ALA A 297 -5.52 -17.91 -2.77
CA ALA A 297 -6.55 -17.76 -3.79
C ALA A 297 -7.85 -18.46 -3.36
N ILE A 298 -8.97 -17.74 -3.44
CA ILE A 298 -10.31 -18.28 -3.22
C ILE A 298 -10.72 -19.12 -4.43
N ASP A 299 -10.37 -18.64 -5.63
CA ASP A 299 -10.59 -19.36 -6.87
C ASP A 299 -9.81 -20.68 -6.91
N HIS A 300 -10.51 -21.76 -7.29
CA HIS A 300 -9.93 -23.10 -7.34
C HIS A 300 -8.84 -23.21 -8.41
N ASP A 301 -9.07 -22.64 -9.59
CA ASP A 301 -8.15 -22.79 -10.73
C ASP A 301 -6.87 -22.01 -10.51
N ILE A 302 -6.94 -20.77 -10.03
CA ILE A 302 -5.77 -19.97 -9.65
C ILE A 302 -4.97 -20.72 -8.58
N ARG A 303 -5.65 -21.21 -7.53
CA ARG A 303 -4.97 -21.91 -6.44
C ARG A 303 -4.27 -23.18 -6.88
N THR A 304 -4.92 -24.02 -7.69
CA THR A 304 -4.40 -25.33 -8.06
C THR A 304 -3.46 -25.32 -9.26
N LYS A 305 -3.65 -24.40 -10.20
CA LYS A 305 -2.85 -24.32 -11.43
C LYS A 305 -1.64 -23.40 -11.29
N GLU A 306 -1.76 -22.33 -10.48
CA GLU A 306 -0.76 -21.26 -10.45
C GLU A 306 -0.04 -21.12 -9.11
N THR A 307 -0.44 -21.87 -8.07
CA THR A 307 0.23 -21.85 -6.77
C THR A 307 0.63 -23.23 -6.28
N SER A 308 1.61 -23.23 -5.39
CA SER A 308 1.98 -24.41 -4.58
C SER A 308 1.34 -24.39 -3.19
N ASP A 309 0.29 -23.55 -2.98
CA ASP A 309 -0.34 -23.37 -1.68
C ASP A 309 -1.16 -24.60 -1.27
N GLN A 310 -0.67 -25.31 -0.25
CA GLN A 310 -1.34 -26.44 0.41
C GLN A 310 -1.90 -26.05 1.78
N THR A 311 -1.90 -24.75 2.10
CA THR A 311 -2.18 -24.27 3.48
C THR A 311 -3.49 -23.53 3.62
N TRP A 312 -4.21 -23.31 2.52
CA TRP A 312 -5.42 -22.48 2.43
C TRP A 312 -6.54 -22.89 3.39
N ASN A 313 -6.64 -24.19 3.74
CA ASN A 313 -7.65 -24.75 4.64
C ASN A 313 -7.03 -25.44 5.88
N ASP A 314 -5.74 -25.32 6.12
CA ASP A 314 -5.06 -25.90 7.28
C ASP A 314 -4.99 -24.87 8.44
N PRO A 315 -5.78 -25.02 9.51
CA PRO A 315 -5.80 -24.07 10.61
C PRO A 315 -4.50 -24.05 11.42
N SER A 316 -3.59 -25.01 11.24
CA SER A 316 -2.25 -24.96 11.82
C SER A 316 -1.32 -23.96 11.12
N LYS A 317 -1.71 -23.50 9.93
CA LYS A 317 -0.97 -22.55 9.08
C LYS A 317 -1.63 -21.17 9.10
N SER A 318 -0.83 -20.13 8.77
CA SER A 318 -1.28 -18.74 8.83
C SER A 318 -2.50 -18.46 7.94
N THR A 319 -2.48 -18.88 6.68
CA THR A 319 -3.58 -18.64 5.73
C THR A 319 -4.85 -19.37 6.14
N GLY A 320 -4.79 -20.66 6.41
CA GLY A 320 -5.96 -21.45 6.82
C GLY A 320 -6.55 -21.00 8.16
N ALA A 321 -5.70 -20.67 9.15
CA ALA A 321 -6.17 -20.14 10.43
C ALA A 321 -6.91 -18.80 10.26
N ARG A 322 -6.35 -17.88 9.49
CA ARG A 322 -6.98 -16.57 9.22
C ARG A 322 -8.23 -16.69 8.35
N ALA A 323 -8.25 -17.62 7.39
CA ALA A 323 -9.44 -17.92 6.60
C ALA A 323 -10.59 -18.38 7.48
N GLN A 324 -10.34 -19.38 8.34
CA GLN A 324 -11.36 -19.87 9.29
C GLN A 324 -11.79 -18.73 10.22
N ARG A 325 -10.87 -17.97 10.81
CA ARG A 325 -11.21 -16.91 11.76
C ARG A 325 -11.99 -15.75 11.12
N LEU A 326 -11.62 -15.34 9.89
CA LEU A 326 -12.41 -14.34 9.16
C LEU A 326 -13.83 -14.84 8.87
N ASN A 327 -13.98 -16.10 8.50
CA ASN A 327 -15.30 -16.71 8.29
C ASN A 327 -16.15 -16.65 9.58
N GLU A 328 -15.60 -17.11 10.73
CA GLU A 328 -16.30 -17.06 12.03
C GLU A 328 -16.70 -15.62 12.42
N LEU A 329 -15.80 -14.65 12.23
CA LEU A 329 -16.10 -13.25 12.57
C LEU A 329 -17.12 -12.62 11.63
N LEU A 330 -17.00 -12.85 10.33
CA LEU A 330 -17.80 -12.17 9.31
C LEU A 330 -19.21 -12.79 9.18
N TYR A 331 -19.33 -14.11 9.32
CA TYR A 331 -20.61 -14.80 9.11
C TYR A 331 -21.32 -15.22 10.40
N ASP A 332 -20.59 -15.56 11.48
CA ASP A 332 -21.21 -16.01 12.72
C ASP A 332 -21.32 -14.89 13.76
N THR A 333 -20.27 -14.07 13.92
CA THR A 333 -20.21 -13.08 15.01
C THR A 333 -20.80 -11.73 14.63
N TYR A 334 -20.47 -11.20 13.44
CA TYR A 334 -20.82 -9.83 13.05
C TYR A 334 -21.74 -9.72 11.84
N TYR A 335 -22.26 -10.82 11.29
CA TYR A 335 -23.19 -10.75 10.16
C TYR A 335 -24.42 -9.90 10.51
N GLY A 336 -24.83 -9.01 9.60
CA GLY A 336 -25.90 -8.03 9.85
C GLY A 336 -25.50 -6.84 10.73
N ASN A 337 -24.28 -6.86 11.30
CA ASN A 337 -23.81 -5.83 12.24
C ASN A 337 -22.40 -5.33 11.91
N ILE A 338 -21.91 -5.58 10.70
CA ILE A 338 -20.61 -5.08 10.25
C ILE A 338 -20.71 -3.56 10.11
N SER A 339 -19.96 -2.83 10.92
CA SER A 339 -19.86 -1.36 10.95
C SER A 339 -18.40 -0.96 11.03
N ALA A 340 -18.07 0.34 10.89
CA ALA A 340 -16.70 0.81 11.06
C ALA A 340 -16.09 0.42 12.41
N THR A 341 -16.89 0.40 13.47
CA THR A 341 -16.44 0.00 14.81
C THR A 341 -16.13 -1.50 14.87
N ASN A 342 -17.02 -2.33 14.36
CA ASN A 342 -16.80 -3.78 14.35
C ASN A 342 -15.70 -4.19 13.36
N ALA A 343 -15.57 -3.49 12.24
CA ALA A 343 -14.45 -3.66 11.31
C ALA A 343 -13.08 -3.48 12.00
N LYS A 344 -12.92 -2.42 12.82
CA LYS A 344 -11.71 -2.21 13.63
C LYS A 344 -11.43 -3.36 14.60
N ARG A 345 -12.48 -3.96 15.19
CA ARG A 345 -12.36 -5.11 16.09
C ARG A 345 -11.95 -6.37 15.35
N ILE A 346 -12.55 -6.63 14.19
CA ILE A 346 -12.19 -7.75 13.30
C ILE A 346 -10.71 -7.69 12.93
N LEU A 347 -10.23 -6.50 12.49
CA LEU A 347 -8.83 -6.32 12.11
C LEU A 347 -7.86 -6.43 13.29
N ALA A 348 -8.32 -6.23 14.51
CA ALA A 348 -7.51 -6.31 15.74
C ALA A 348 -7.59 -7.69 16.43
N ASP A 349 -8.27 -8.67 15.83
CA ASP A 349 -8.50 -9.98 16.43
C ASP A 349 -7.22 -10.82 16.54
N HIS A 350 -7.07 -11.49 17.69
CA HIS A 350 -5.92 -12.33 18.02
C HIS A 350 -6.28 -13.78 18.31
N TYR A 351 -7.56 -14.16 18.19
CA TYR A 351 -7.94 -15.53 18.45
C TYR A 351 -7.27 -16.48 17.44
N ASP A 352 -6.49 -17.40 17.96
CA ASP A 352 -5.85 -18.47 17.21
C ASP A 352 -6.76 -19.69 17.20
N VAL A 353 -7.37 -19.99 16.05
CA VAL A 353 -8.33 -21.08 15.90
C VAL A 353 -7.71 -22.46 16.12
N PHE A 354 -6.41 -22.61 15.83
CA PHE A 354 -5.67 -23.85 16.05
C PHE A 354 -5.40 -24.07 17.54
N LEU A 355 -4.95 -23.02 18.25
CA LEU A 355 -4.70 -23.06 19.68
C LEU A 355 -5.97 -22.91 20.52
N ARG A 356 -7.10 -22.50 19.93
CA ARG A 356 -8.39 -22.23 20.56
C ARG A 356 -8.31 -21.24 21.72
N LYS A 357 -7.52 -20.17 21.54
CA LYS A 357 -7.33 -19.11 22.56
C LYS A 357 -6.88 -17.79 21.95
N ASP A 358 -7.02 -16.70 22.69
CA ASP A 358 -6.38 -15.43 22.35
C ASP A 358 -4.86 -15.59 22.42
N ALA A 359 -4.19 -15.48 21.29
CA ALA A 359 -2.77 -15.66 21.15
C ALA A 359 -2.23 -14.87 19.95
N PRO A 360 -1.75 -13.64 20.15
CA PRO A 360 -1.19 -12.84 19.07
C PRO A 360 0.10 -13.50 18.52
N ASN A 361 -0.01 -14.06 17.33
CA ASN A 361 1.06 -14.78 16.64
C ASN A 361 0.92 -14.66 15.11
N ASN A 362 1.55 -15.53 14.33
CA ASN A 362 1.49 -15.53 12.86
C ASN A 362 0.15 -16.02 12.29
N ARG A 363 -0.71 -16.65 13.07
CA ARG A 363 -2.03 -17.18 12.66
C ARG A 363 -3.19 -16.25 13.00
N SER A 364 -2.97 -15.20 13.79
CA SER A 364 -4.01 -14.21 14.10
C SER A 364 -4.24 -13.23 12.95
N ILE A 365 -5.42 -12.63 12.87
CA ILE A 365 -5.77 -11.60 11.87
C ILE A 365 -4.87 -10.38 12.06
N CYS A 366 -4.78 -9.84 13.27
CA CYS A 366 -3.73 -8.89 13.64
C CYS A 366 -2.45 -9.69 13.93
N ARG A 367 -1.65 -9.89 12.92
CA ARG A 367 -0.51 -10.79 12.91
C ARG A 367 0.66 -10.27 13.74
N HIS A 368 1.27 -11.14 14.53
CA HIS A 368 2.40 -10.84 15.41
C HIS A 368 3.47 -11.93 15.34
N THR A 369 4.18 -12.00 14.21
CA THR A 369 5.22 -13.04 14.00
C THR A 369 6.41 -12.86 14.94
N GLU A 370 6.65 -11.64 15.42
CA GLU A 370 7.67 -11.36 16.44
C GLU A 370 7.42 -12.08 17.77
N ASN A 371 6.21 -12.58 18.01
CA ASN A 371 5.86 -13.40 19.19
C ASN A 371 5.94 -14.91 18.95
N ASN A 372 6.26 -15.34 17.72
CA ASN A 372 6.30 -16.74 17.38
C ASN A 372 7.47 -17.46 18.02
N ASN A 373 7.18 -18.59 18.69
CA ASN A 373 8.17 -19.48 19.26
C ASN A 373 8.61 -20.59 18.27
N GLU A 374 8.31 -20.44 16.98
CA GLU A 374 8.81 -21.38 15.97
C GLU A 374 10.34 -21.44 16.01
N THR A 375 10.89 -22.63 15.73
CA THR A 375 12.35 -22.85 15.70
C THR A 375 12.93 -22.41 14.36
N GLY A 376 14.21 -22.08 14.32
CA GLY A 376 14.94 -21.71 13.10
C GLY A 376 15.05 -20.22 12.84
N ASP A 377 15.46 -19.86 11.63
CA ASP A 377 15.80 -18.47 11.26
C ASP A 377 14.61 -17.51 11.29
N LYS A 378 13.39 -18.04 11.13
CA LYS A 378 12.14 -17.24 11.18
C LYS A 378 11.53 -17.11 12.56
N ALA A 379 12.16 -17.70 13.61
CA ALA A 379 11.70 -17.54 14.98
C ALA A 379 11.75 -16.05 15.39
N HIS A 380 10.63 -15.51 15.89
CA HIS A 380 10.50 -14.12 16.32
C HIS A 380 10.82 -13.08 15.22
N TYR A 381 10.51 -13.41 13.98
CA TYR A 381 10.81 -12.58 12.82
C TYR A 381 10.08 -11.23 12.89
N LEU A 382 10.80 -10.13 12.56
CA LEU A 382 10.27 -8.77 12.57
C LEU A 382 9.32 -8.53 11.39
N TYR A 383 8.19 -9.19 11.45
CA TYR A 383 7.17 -9.23 10.45
C TYR A 383 5.78 -9.30 11.10
N GLY A 384 4.81 -8.59 10.58
CA GLY A 384 3.45 -8.67 11.10
C GLY A 384 2.58 -7.51 10.67
N CYS A 385 1.49 -7.32 11.40
CA CYS A 385 0.53 -6.27 11.18
C CYS A 385 1.15 -4.90 11.48
N THR A 386 1.18 -4.01 10.49
CA THR A 386 1.85 -2.71 10.55
C THR A 386 0.91 -1.53 10.39
N ASP A 387 -0.35 -1.80 10.09
CA ASP A 387 -1.42 -0.81 10.07
C ASP A 387 -2.80 -1.45 10.18
N GLY A 388 -3.84 -0.61 10.29
CA GLY A 388 -5.23 -0.98 10.09
C GLY A 388 -5.95 0.16 9.38
N LYS A 389 -6.83 -0.19 8.41
CA LYS A 389 -7.61 0.77 7.63
C LYS A 389 -9.05 0.31 7.51
N VAL A 390 -9.98 1.25 7.69
CA VAL A 390 -11.43 0.99 7.60
C VAL A 390 -12.12 2.17 6.92
N THR A 391 -12.95 1.88 5.92
CA THR A 391 -13.88 2.86 5.35
C THR A 391 -15.30 2.32 5.26
N THR A 392 -16.24 3.23 5.07
CA THR A 392 -17.65 2.94 4.77
C THR A 392 -18.08 3.78 3.57
N SER A 393 -19.20 3.44 2.92
CA SER A 393 -19.74 4.28 1.84
C SER A 393 -19.86 5.75 2.24
N ALA A 394 -20.33 6.02 3.46
CA ALA A 394 -20.49 7.38 3.96
C ALA A 394 -19.15 8.14 4.06
N LEU A 395 -18.08 7.50 4.52
CA LEU A 395 -16.74 8.09 4.60
C LEU A 395 -16.13 8.23 3.21
N ALA A 396 -16.26 7.22 2.36
CA ALA A 396 -15.66 7.20 1.03
C ALA A 396 -16.24 8.28 0.10
N LYS A 397 -17.50 8.67 0.25
CA LYS A 397 -18.12 9.83 -0.44
C LYS A 397 -17.29 11.12 -0.32
N THR A 398 -16.50 11.24 0.75
CA THR A 398 -15.62 12.39 1.01
C THR A 398 -14.14 12.00 0.98
N LEU A 399 -13.77 10.90 0.36
CA LEU A 399 -12.41 10.36 0.33
C LEU A 399 -11.80 10.21 1.73
N SER A 400 -12.62 9.83 2.71
CA SER A 400 -12.23 9.72 4.12
C SER A 400 -12.24 8.27 4.57
N PHE A 401 -11.42 7.96 5.57
CA PHE A 401 -11.35 6.64 6.17
C PHE A 401 -10.72 6.70 7.57
N PHE A 402 -10.85 5.65 8.36
CA PHE A 402 -10.10 5.48 9.59
C PHE A 402 -8.81 4.71 9.31
N ALA A 403 -7.71 5.16 9.92
CA ALA A 403 -6.42 4.49 9.86
C ALA A 403 -5.76 4.45 11.24
N ARG A 404 -4.99 3.39 11.49
CA ARG A 404 -4.05 3.28 12.61
C ARG A 404 -2.69 2.89 12.04
N PHE A 405 -1.64 3.64 12.37
CA PHE A 405 -0.27 3.26 12.07
C PHE A 405 0.30 2.43 13.23
N GLY A 406 1.02 1.36 12.90
CA GLY A 406 1.34 0.28 13.81
C GLY A 406 0.26 -0.81 13.77
N SER A 407 0.40 -1.85 14.58
CA SER A 407 -0.53 -2.99 14.56
C SER A 407 -1.99 -2.54 14.74
N ALA A 408 -2.94 -3.19 14.07
CA ALA A 408 -4.36 -2.84 14.14
C ALA A 408 -4.93 -2.91 15.57
N CYS A 409 -4.37 -3.75 16.43
CA CYS A 409 -4.71 -3.80 17.86
C CYS A 409 -4.10 -2.67 18.68
N GLY A 410 -3.07 -1.98 18.16
CA GLY A 410 -2.35 -0.91 18.84
C GLY A 410 -1.29 -1.38 19.84
N ARG A 411 -0.87 -2.64 19.82
CA ARG A 411 0.26 -3.13 20.64
C ARG A 411 1.54 -2.42 20.21
N PRO A 412 2.32 -1.87 21.16
CA PRO A 412 3.61 -1.29 20.83
C PRO A 412 4.65 -2.39 20.56
N PHE A 413 5.65 -2.05 19.76
CA PHE A 413 6.83 -2.87 19.53
C PHE A 413 8.09 -2.03 19.77
N SER A 414 9.10 -2.59 20.47
CA SER A 414 10.39 -1.93 20.63
C SER A 414 11.51 -2.81 20.10
N ILE A 415 12.25 -2.30 19.13
CA ILE A 415 13.41 -2.98 18.55
C ILE A 415 14.49 -3.25 19.61
N LYS A 416 14.75 -2.28 20.50
CA LYS A 416 15.74 -2.44 21.58
C LYS A 416 15.36 -3.54 22.56
N HIS A 417 14.06 -3.68 22.89
CA HIS A 417 13.59 -4.78 23.73
C HIS A 417 13.73 -6.11 22.98
N HIS A 418 13.33 -6.15 21.72
CA HIS A 418 13.38 -7.36 20.90
C HIS A 418 14.80 -7.90 20.73
N ILE A 419 15.79 -7.08 20.40
CA ILE A 419 17.18 -7.51 20.22
C ILE A 419 17.85 -7.95 21.52
N ARG A 420 17.45 -7.42 22.68
CA ARG A 420 17.96 -7.93 23.98
C ARG A 420 17.53 -9.37 24.21
N LYS A 421 16.31 -9.71 23.79
CA LYS A 421 15.77 -11.06 23.92
C LYS A 421 16.26 -11.99 22.80
N TYR A 422 16.44 -11.44 21.59
CA TYR A 422 16.80 -12.17 20.38
C TYR A 422 17.97 -11.47 19.65
N PRO A 423 19.24 -11.68 20.10
CA PRO A 423 20.41 -10.94 19.60
C PRO A 423 20.68 -11.07 18.11
N LYS A 424 20.18 -12.13 17.45
CA LYS A 424 20.29 -12.32 15.98
C LYS A 424 19.68 -11.16 15.17
N TYR A 425 18.77 -10.37 15.75
CA TYR A 425 18.16 -9.21 15.13
C TYR A 425 18.91 -7.89 15.34
N LYS A 426 20.07 -7.90 16.01
CA LYS A 426 20.92 -6.71 16.20
C LYS A 426 21.22 -5.96 14.88
N PRO A 427 21.47 -6.63 13.73
CA PRO A 427 21.68 -5.96 12.44
C PRO A 427 20.47 -5.17 11.92
N TRP A 428 19.28 -5.39 12.46
CA TRP A 428 18.04 -4.71 12.06
C TRP A 428 17.84 -3.37 12.77
N GLU A 429 18.55 -3.16 13.90
CA GLU A 429 18.36 -1.97 14.76
C GLU A 429 18.49 -0.63 14.01
N PRO A 430 19.48 -0.42 13.12
CA PRO A 430 19.62 0.86 12.42
C PRO A 430 18.49 1.15 11.41
N TYR A 431 17.71 0.14 11.04
CA TYR A 431 16.71 0.21 9.98
C TYR A 431 15.27 0.07 10.49
N THR A 432 15.08 -0.26 11.77
CA THR A 432 13.77 -0.51 12.38
C THR A 432 13.50 0.50 13.48
N ASP A 433 12.43 1.28 13.33
CA ASP A 433 11.94 2.17 14.40
C ASP A 433 11.02 1.38 15.35
N ASP A 434 10.78 1.90 16.56
CA ASP A 434 9.75 1.40 17.44
C ASP A 434 8.36 1.70 16.89
N PHE A 435 7.41 0.78 17.04
CA PHE A 435 5.99 1.09 16.88
C PHE A 435 5.42 1.48 18.24
N VAL A 436 4.97 2.73 18.37
CA VAL A 436 4.26 3.20 19.56
C VAL A 436 2.77 2.90 19.44
N SER A 437 2.08 2.77 20.56
CA SER A 437 0.61 2.61 20.55
C SER A 437 -0.05 3.91 20.10
N LEU A 438 -0.63 3.92 18.91
CA LEU A 438 -1.31 5.07 18.33
C LEU A 438 -2.82 4.80 18.23
N PRO A 439 -3.68 5.84 18.36
CA PRO A 439 -5.13 5.66 18.22
C PRO A 439 -5.54 5.48 16.77
N TRP A 440 -6.71 4.88 16.54
CA TRP A 440 -7.42 5.02 15.27
C TRP A 440 -7.73 6.49 15.02
N THR A 441 -7.35 7.01 13.87
CA THR A 441 -7.57 8.40 13.49
C THR A 441 -8.35 8.48 12.18
N GLN A 442 -9.21 9.47 12.05
CA GLN A 442 -9.92 9.73 10.81
C GLN A 442 -9.02 10.56 9.89
N ILE A 443 -8.74 10.03 8.72
CA ILE A 443 -8.07 10.73 7.61
C ILE A 443 -9.15 11.41 6.78
N THR A 444 -8.96 12.70 6.47
CA THR A 444 -9.87 13.50 5.65
C THR A 444 -9.07 14.40 4.70
N PRO A 445 -9.61 14.75 3.53
CA PRO A 445 -9.02 15.77 2.68
C PRO A 445 -8.94 17.12 3.43
N ALA A 446 -7.99 17.96 3.03
CA ALA A 446 -7.96 19.34 3.55
C ALA A 446 -9.26 20.06 3.19
N THR A 447 -10.00 20.52 4.19
CA THR A 447 -11.16 21.38 3.96
C THR A 447 -10.69 22.67 3.27
N SER A 448 -11.23 22.98 2.09
CA SER A 448 -11.09 24.31 1.52
C SER A 448 -11.76 25.29 2.49
N ARG A 449 -10.96 26.12 3.19
CA ARG A 449 -11.51 27.25 3.93
C ARG A 449 -12.25 28.11 2.89
N LYS A 450 -13.60 28.09 2.90
CA LYS A 450 -14.37 29.11 2.23
C LYS A 450 -13.86 30.44 2.79
N ARG A 451 -13.20 31.27 1.98
CA ARG A 451 -12.91 32.64 2.32
C ARG A 451 -14.27 33.30 2.66
N LYS A 452 -14.53 33.56 3.93
CA LYS A 452 -15.57 34.51 4.33
C LYS A 452 -15.14 35.83 3.72
N THR A 453 -15.74 36.21 2.61
CA THR A 453 -15.73 37.58 2.10
C THR A 453 -16.43 38.44 3.19
N GLN A 454 -15.64 39.10 4.02
CA GLN A 454 -16.12 40.21 4.80
C GLN A 454 -16.55 41.29 3.79
N ARG A 455 -17.84 41.36 3.50
CA ARG A 455 -18.43 42.58 2.96
C ARG A 455 -18.27 43.63 4.04
N ARG A 456 -17.29 44.51 3.89
CA ARG A 456 -17.33 45.83 4.54
C ARG A 456 -18.62 46.49 4.10
N ARG A 457 -19.55 46.66 5.00
CA ARG A 457 -20.60 47.66 4.87
C ARG A 457 -19.91 49.00 5.11
N GLU A 458 -19.73 49.76 4.10
CA GLU A 458 -19.51 51.18 4.18
C GLU A 458 -20.88 51.81 4.56
N ASN A 459 -20.93 52.46 5.70
CA ASN A 459 -21.87 53.52 6.01
C ASN A 459 -21.13 54.84 5.90
#